data_a65559f1bef07976246ce2dc3d7268c2
#
_entry.id   a65559f1bef07976246ce2dc3d7268c2
#
_cell.length_a   1.000
_cell.length_b   1.000
_cell.length_c   1.000
_cell.angle_alpha   90.00
_cell.angle_beta   90.00
_cell.angle_gamma   90.00
#
_symmetry.space_group_name_H-M   'P 1'
#
loop_
_entity.id
_entity.type
_entity.pdbx_description
1 polymer ?
#
loop_
_entity_poly.entity_id
_entity_poly.type
_entity_poly.pdbx_seq_one_letter_code
_entity_poly.pdbx_strand_id
1 'polypeptide(L)'
;MKVAVCVRPNFVDAVGVAKNAVTRIRAAGHEVVEVGLDDVRDAQLKDVKLAAVFGGDGTMLHAARALAPRGIPLLGVNIGHLGFLTIATAAEFEAALTDFVAGRFEVEERAMLDAHLMRAGREVASGLALNDVTVARGQFVRSIHVQVTVDDEPLILYWADGVITATATGSTAYAFSVGGPLILPTAQNITLVPIAPHLSFPNAFVFDPDQRITLEVQDEPARISIDGQVEFDVKAGDRVEVRRSSSVAKLVRTAHARPFLSLLRQKILKEPEK
;
A
#
# COMPACT_ATOMS: atom_id res chain seq x y z
N MET A 1 -20.26 14.04 13.03
CA MET A 1 -19.04 13.22 13.20
C MET A 1 -17.81 14.03 12.85
N LYS A 2 -16.60 13.54 13.20
CA LYS A 2 -15.34 14.18 12.83
C LYS A 2 -14.73 13.46 11.63
N VAL A 3 -14.39 14.22 10.58
CA VAL A 3 -13.80 13.72 9.32
C VAL A 3 -12.40 14.31 9.17
N ALA A 4 -11.41 13.47 8.92
CA ALA A 4 -10.09 13.91 8.48
C ALA A 4 -10.10 14.14 6.97
N VAL A 5 -9.58 15.26 6.51
CA VAL A 5 -9.32 15.53 5.10
C VAL A 5 -7.82 15.47 4.89
N CYS A 6 -7.40 14.48 4.12
CA CYS A 6 -6.01 14.14 3.89
C CYS A 6 -5.61 14.47 2.45
N VAL A 7 -4.53 15.21 2.28
CA VAL A 7 -3.96 15.56 0.98
C VAL A 7 -2.44 15.63 1.08
N ARG A 8 -1.74 15.34 -0.01
CA ARG A 8 -0.31 15.63 -0.09
C ARG A 8 -0.10 17.06 -0.56
N PRO A 9 0.65 17.90 0.18
CA PRO A 9 0.80 19.34 -0.12
C PRO A 9 1.32 19.64 -1.53
N ASN A 10 2.12 18.74 -2.09
CA ASN A 10 2.76 18.92 -3.40
C ASN A 10 1.82 18.72 -4.61
N PHE A 11 0.57 18.29 -4.37
CA PHE A 11 -0.45 18.12 -5.42
C PHE A 11 -1.43 19.28 -5.41
N VAL A 12 -1.10 20.38 -6.13
CA VAL A 12 -1.85 21.64 -6.12
C VAL A 12 -3.34 21.44 -6.46
N ASP A 13 -3.64 20.61 -7.46
CA ASP A 13 -5.03 20.32 -7.88
C ASP A 13 -5.80 19.62 -6.75
N ALA A 14 -5.15 18.68 -6.04
CA ALA A 14 -5.74 17.98 -4.90
C ALA A 14 -6.04 18.93 -3.73
N VAL A 15 -5.19 19.91 -3.48
CA VAL A 15 -5.38 20.90 -2.42
C VAL A 15 -6.63 21.76 -2.69
N GLY A 16 -6.85 22.17 -3.94
CA GLY A 16 -8.05 22.94 -4.33
C GLY A 16 -9.36 22.14 -4.11
N VAL A 17 -9.37 20.89 -4.55
CA VAL A 17 -10.53 19.98 -4.37
C VAL A 17 -10.76 19.69 -2.89
N ALA A 18 -9.71 19.43 -2.13
CA ALA A 18 -9.81 19.16 -0.69
C ALA A 18 -10.39 20.34 0.08
N LYS A 19 -10.01 21.60 -0.25
CA LYS A 19 -10.60 22.80 0.36
C LYS A 19 -12.10 22.90 0.11
N ASN A 20 -12.55 22.59 -1.12
CA ASN A 20 -13.99 22.55 -1.41
C ASN A 20 -14.70 21.45 -0.60
N ALA A 21 -14.09 20.27 -0.45
CA ALA A 21 -14.61 19.19 0.36
C ALA A 21 -14.72 19.60 1.85
N VAL A 22 -13.73 20.30 2.41
CA VAL A 22 -13.78 20.83 3.79
C VAL A 22 -15.01 21.73 3.97
N THR A 23 -15.27 22.63 3.02
CA THR A 23 -16.44 23.52 3.07
C THR A 23 -17.75 22.74 3.04
N ARG A 24 -17.86 21.72 2.18
CA ARG A 24 -19.06 20.88 2.06
C ARG A 24 -19.29 20.02 3.30
N ILE A 25 -18.24 19.42 3.86
CA ILE A 25 -18.34 18.61 5.09
C ILE A 25 -18.83 19.48 6.26
N ARG A 26 -18.30 20.69 6.40
CA ARG A 26 -18.75 21.65 7.45
C ARG A 26 -20.20 22.09 7.23
N ALA A 27 -20.59 22.38 5.99
CA ALA A 27 -21.97 22.75 5.66
C ALA A 27 -22.97 21.62 5.96
N ALA A 28 -22.53 20.34 5.85
CA ALA A 28 -23.30 19.18 6.26
C ALA A 28 -23.34 18.93 7.78
N GLY A 29 -22.82 19.84 8.61
CA GLY A 29 -22.84 19.75 10.06
C GLY A 29 -21.80 18.81 10.67
N HIS A 30 -20.70 18.53 9.96
CA HIS A 30 -19.64 17.67 10.45
C HIS A 30 -18.38 18.46 10.82
N GLU A 31 -17.65 17.98 11.82
CA GLU A 31 -16.34 18.52 12.20
C GLU A 31 -15.28 18.08 11.19
N VAL A 32 -14.37 18.96 10.84
CA VAL A 32 -13.27 18.66 9.90
C VAL A 32 -11.92 18.95 10.55
N VAL A 33 -11.01 18.01 10.41
CA VAL A 33 -9.58 18.22 10.66
C VAL A 33 -8.80 18.01 9.35
N GLU A 34 -7.97 18.98 8.99
CA GLU A 34 -7.07 18.87 7.86
C GLU A 34 -5.77 18.21 8.32
N VAL A 35 -5.36 17.15 7.64
CA VAL A 35 -4.21 16.30 8.02
C VAL A 35 -3.22 16.26 6.87
N GLY A 36 -2.02 16.79 7.10
CA GLY A 36 -0.87 16.55 6.22
C GLY A 36 -0.33 15.15 6.45
N LEU A 37 -0.29 14.34 5.42
CA LEU A 37 0.11 12.93 5.56
C LEU A 37 1.59 12.74 5.96
N ASP A 38 2.44 13.74 5.75
CA ASP A 38 3.86 13.70 6.11
C ASP A 38 4.11 14.00 7.61
N ASP A 39 3.13 14.61 8.32
CA ASP A 39 3.22 14.96 9.76
C ASP A 39 1.90 14.64 10.47
N VAL A 40 1.58 13.37 10.55
CA VAL A 40 0.33 12.89 11.19
C VAL A 40 0.50 12.83 12.71
N ARG A 41 -0.28 13.63 13.45
CA ARG A 41 -0.26 13.70 14.92
C ARG A 41 -1.46 13.00 15.50
N ASP A 42 -1.27 12.16 16.51
CA ASP A 42 -2.34 11.41 17.17
C ASP A 42 -3.43 12.32 17.76
N ALA A 43 -3.07 13.47 18.32
CA ALA A 43 -4.02 14.43 18.88
C ALA A 43 -5.02 14.96 17.84
N GLN A 44 -4.61 15.10 16.56
CA GLN A 44 -5.49 15.55 15.48
C GLN A 44 -6.51 14.47 15.09
N LEU A 45 -6.14 13.21 15.22
CA LEU A 45 -6.92 12.05 14.81
C LEU A 45 -7.89 11.54 15.88
N LYS A 46 -7.87 12.12 17.07
CA LYS A 46 -8.80 11.75 18.14
C LYS A 46 -10.24 11.93 17.66
N ASP A 47 -11.05 10.89 17.85
CA ASP A 47 -12.47 10.82 17.47
C ASP A 47 -12.77 10.92 15.97
N VAL A 48 -11.77 10.84 15.11
CA VAL A 48 -11.96 10.76 13.65
C VAL A 48 -12.66 9.45 13.31
N LYS A 49 -13.74 9.53 12.54
CA LYS A 49 -14.56 8.38 12.10
C LYS A 49 -14.33 8.00 10.65
N LEU A 50 -13.78 8.91 9.85
CA LEU A 50 -13.50 8.74 8.42
C LEU A 50 -12.33 9.64 8.04
N ALA A 51 -11.44 9.13 7.20
CA ALA A 51 -10.45 9.93 6.48
C ALA A 51 -10.79 9.98 5.00
N ALA A 52 -11.14 11.16 4.51
CA ALA A 52 -11.29 11.44 3.08
C ALA A 52 -9.91 11.78 2.51
N VAL A 53 -9.38 10.92 1.65
CA VAL A 53 -8.03 11.01 1.09
C VAL A 53 -8.12 11.48 -0.35
N PHE A 54 -7.62 12.67 -0.64
CA PHE A 54 -7.67 13.30 -1.96
C PHE A 54 -6.35 13.09 -2.72
N GLY A 55 -6.39 12.32 -3.81
CA GLY A 55 -5.23 11.99 -4.62
C GLY A 55 -5.41 10.69 -5.40
N GLY A 56 -4.31 10.11 -5.87
CA GLY A 56 -4.28 8.80 -6.52
C GLY A 56 -3.86 7.68 -5.56
N ASP A 57 -3.59 6.49 -6.14
CA ASP A 57 -3.19 5.31 -5.37
C ASP A 57 -1.96 5.57 -4.50
N GLY A 58 -0.96 6.32 -4.99
CA GLY A 58 0.22 6.68 -4.18
C GLY A 58 -0.10 7.51 -2.92
N THR A 59 -1.14 8.37 -2.97
CA THR A 59 -1.62 9.11 -1.79
C THR A 59 -2.36 8.17 -0.83
N MET A 60 -3.12 7.21 -1.38
CA MET A 60 -3.79 6.18 -0.59
C MET A 60 -2.81 5.27 0.15
N LEU A 61 -1.69 4.87 -0.49
CA LEU A 61 -0.61 4.10 0.16
C LEU A 61 -0.06 4.86 1.37
N HIS A 62 0.24 6.15 1.20
CA HIS A 62 0.74 6.99 2.28
C HIS A 62 -0.27 7.12 3.42
N ALA A 63 -1.54 7.40 3.08
CA ALA A 63 -2.62 7.50 4.07
C ALA A 63 -2.84 6.16 4.81
N ALA A 64 -2.78 5.03 4.12
CA ALA A 64 -2.92 3.71 4.74
C ALA A 64 -1.83 3.45 5.78
N ARG A 65 -0.56 3.72 5.46
CA ARG A 65 0.54 3.57 6.43
C ARG A 65 0.34 4.42 7.67
N ALA A 66 -0.15 5.65 7.50
CA ALA A 66 -0.36 6.56 8.62
C ALA A 66 -1.60 6.25 9.46
N LEU A 67 -2.68 5.79 8.84
CA LEU A 67 -4.01 5.74 9.46
C LEU A 67 -4.49 4.33 9.79
N ALA A 68 -4.00 3.29 9.09
CA ALA A 68 -4.38 1.91 9.38
C ALA A 68 -4.06 1.46 10.82
N PRO A 69 -2.89 1.81 11.42
CA PRO A 69 -2.60 1.46 12.81
C PRO A 69 -3.60 2.06 13.81
N ARG A 70 -4.35 3.09 13.40
CA ARG A 70 -5.39 3.76 14.21
C ARG A 70 -6.79 3.25 13.90
N GLY A 71 -6.91 2.30 12.98
CA GLY A 71 -8.19 1.71 12.57
C GLY A 71 -9.16 2.68 11.86
N ILE A 72 -8.66 3.82 11.36
CA ILE A 72 -9.49 4.85 10.72
C ILE A 72 -9.82 4.42 9.29
N PRO A 73 -11.12 4.34 8.92
CA PRO A 73 -11.54 4.01 7.56
C PRO A 73 -11.14 5.10 6.56
N LEU A 74 -10.73 4.68 5.36
CA LEU A 74 -10.24 5.54 4.28
C LEU A 74 -11.24 5.61 3.14
N LEU A 75 -11.70 6.80 2.80
CA LEU A 75 -12.48 7.09 1.61
C LEU A 75 -11.56 7.73 0.56
N GLY A 76 -11.13 6.96 -0.42
CA GLY A 76 -10.22 7.44 -1.48
C GLY A 76 -10.97 8.23 -2.54
N VAL A 77 -10.60 9.48 -2.74
CA VAL A 77 -11.17 10.41 -3.73
C VAL A 77 -10.11 10.72 -4.79
N ASN A 78 -10.36 10.27 -6.00
CA ASN A 78 -9.44 10.46 -7.12
C ASN A 78 -9.54 11.89 -7.69
N ILE A 79 -8.38 12.48 -7.99
CA ILE A 79 -8.28 13.80 -8.61
C ILE A 79 -7.90 13.72 -10.10
N GLY A 80 -7.50 12.53 -10.56
CA GLY A 80 -7.11 12.29 -11.95
C GLY A 80 -7.72 10.99 -12.48
N HIS A 81 -6.87 10.08 -12.94
CA HIS A 81 -7.31 8.77 -13.40
C HIS A 81 -7.63 7.85 -12.22
N LEU A 82 -8.83 7.28 -12.19
CA LEU A 82 -9.28 6.37 -11.14
C LEU A 82 -8.27 5.25 -10.90
N GLY A 83 -7.87 5.05 -9.63
CA GLY A 83 -6.95 4.03 -9.18
C GLY A 83 -7.61 2.70 -8.82
N PHE A 84 -6.84 1.77 -8.27
CA PHE A 84 -7.37 0.55 -7.65
C PHE A 84 -7.80 0.78 -6.19
N LEU A 85 -7.26 1.82 -5.54
CA LEU A 85 -7.51 2.14 -4.14
C LEU A 85 -8.52 3.27 -3.95
N THR A 86 -8.74 4.11 -4.96
CA THR A 86 -9.72 5.18 -4.91
C THR A 86 -11.07 4.68 -5.41
N ILE A 87 -12.17 5.15 -4.78
CA ILE A 87 -13.53 4.65 -5.06
C ILE A 87 -14.45 5.69 -5.67
N ALA A 88 -14.14 6.96 -5.49
CA ALA A 88 -14.93 8.08 -5.97
C ALA A 88 -14.05 9.08 -6.72
N THR A 89 -14.63 9.78 -7.66
CA THR A 89 -14.05 11.00 -8.23
C THR A 89 -14.39 12.19 -7.35
N ALA A 90 -13.77 13.35 -7.61
CA ALA A 90 -14.09 14.59 -6.92
C ALA A 90 -15.58 14.99 -7.06
N ALA A 91 -16.19 14.66 -8.20
CA ALA A 91 -17.63 14.92 -8.46
C ALA A 91 -18.56 14.01 -7.64
N GLU A 92 -18.13 12.77 -7.39
CA GLU A 92 -18.89 11.76 -6.65
C GLU A 92 -18.68 11.84 -5.13
N PHE A 93 -17.73 12.65 -4.65
CA PHE A 93 -17.36 12.73 -3.23
C PHE A 93 -18.54 13.03 -2.31
N GLU A 94 -19.41 13.97 -2.69
CA GLU A 94 -20.56 14.38 -1.86
C GLU A 94 -21.58 13.24 -1.68
N ALA A 95 -21.85 12.50 -2.76
CA ALA A 95 -22.70 11.32 -2.71
C ALA A 95 -22.06 10.21 -1.86
N ALA A 96 -20.77 9.95 -2.02
CA ALA A 96 -20.04 8.95 -1.23
C ALA A 96 -20.00 9.31 0.27
N LEU A 97 -19.82 10.60 0.61
CA LEU A 97 -19.90 11.06 1.99
C LEU A 97 -21.30 10.90 2.58
N THR A 98 -22.35 11.23 1.79
CA THR A 98 -23.75 11.06 2.19
C THR A 98 -24.07 9.59 2.46
N ASP A 99 -23.59 8.68 1.60
CA ASP A 99 -23.75 7.24 1.79
C ASP A 99 -23.03 6.77 3.07
N PHE A 100 -21.81 7.24 3.32
CA PHE A 100 -21.09 6.90 4.54
C PHE A 100 -21.83 7.38 5.79
N VAL A 101 -22.32 8.61 5.82
CA VAL A 101 -23.08 9.18 6.95
C VAL A 101 -24.37 8.41 7.19
N ALA A 102 -25.02 7.96 6.12
CA ALA A 102 -26.26 7.18 6.20
C ALA A 102 -26.05 5.68 6.49
N GLY A 103 -24.81 5.24 6.69
CA GLY A 103 -24.47 3.83 6.92
C GLY A 103 -24.60 2.94 5.67
N ARG A 104 -24.71 3.51 4.48
CA ARG A 104 -24.77 2.78 3.20
C ARG A 104 -23.39 2.59 2.60
N PHE A 105 -22.56 1.83 3.30
CA PHE A 105 -21.20 1.50 2.86
C PHE A 105 -20.79 0.13 3.40
N GLU A 106 -19.77 -0.43 2.77
CA GLU A 106 -19.05 -1.59 3.26
C GLU A 106 -17.61 -1.18 3.58
N VAL A 107 -16.99 -1.87 4.52
CA VAL A 107 -15.57 -1.74 4.81
C VAL A 107 -14.85 -2.93 4.21
N GLU A 108 -13.99 -2.66 3.23
CA GLU A 108 -13.13 -3.65 2.64
C GLU A 108 -11.77 -3.62 3.35
N GLU A 109 -11.46 -4.67 4.10
CA GLU A 109 -10.18 -4.79 4.80
C GLU A 109 -9.09 -5.29 3.85
N ARG A 110 -7.96 -4.60 3.86
CA ARG A 110 -6.78 -4.93 3.07
C ARG A 110 -5.63 -5.29 4.01
N ALA A 111 -5.07 -6.48 3.81
CA ALA A 111 -3.87 -6.90 4.51
C ALA A 111 -2.72 -5.93 4.26
N MET A 112 -1.88 -5.75 5.26
CA MET A 112 -0.64 -4.98 5.19
C MET A 112 0.54 -5.85 5.62
N LEU A 113 1.76 -5.44 5.28
CA LEU A 113 2.99 -6.12 5.67
C LEU A 113 3.77 -5.24 6.65
N ASP A 114 4.25 -5.83 7.74
CA ASP A 114 5.32 -5.27 8.55
C ASP A 114 6.66 -5.66 7.92
N ALA A 115 7.56 -4.70 7.77
CA ALA A 115 8.93 -4.91 7.33
C ALA A 115 9.89 -4.42 8.40
N HIS A 116 10.87 -5.26 8.77
CA HIS A 116 11.90 -4.95 9.76
C HIS A 116 13.27 -5.18 9.15
N LEU A 117 14.10 -4.13 9.09
CA LEU A 117 15.49 -4.23 8.66
C LEU A 117 16.38 -4.53 9.89
N MET A 118 16.93 -5.73 9.94
CA MET A 118 17.77 -6.23 11.01
C MET A 118 19.24 -6.19 10.60
N ARG A 119 20.07 -5.57 11.42
CA ARG A 119 21.53 -5.49 11.25
C ARG A 119 22.23 -5.96 12.51
N ALA A 120 23.08 -6.99 12.40
CA ALA A 120 23.76 -7.59 13.54
C ALA A 120 22.81 -7.92 14.72
N GLY A 121 21.62 -8.45 14.42
CA GLY A 121 20.60 -8.84 15.41
C GLY A 121 19.82 -7.69 16.04
N ARG A 122 19.97 -6.46 15.53
CA ARG A 122 19.22 -5.27 16.00
C ARG A 122 18.37 -4.70 14.87
N GLU A 123 17.14 -4.29 15.20
CA GLU A 123 16.33 -3.52 14.27
C GLU A 123 16.93 -2.12 14.06
N VAL A 124 17.18 -1.77 12.80
CA VAL A 124 17.73 -0.45 12.42
C VAL A 124 16.73 0.40 11.66
N ALA A 125 15.70 -0.22 11.08
CA ALA A 125 14.58 0.46 10.45
C ALA A 125 13.38 -0.49 10.39
N SER A 126 12.20 0.08 10.33
CA SER A 126 10.97 -0.68 10.09
C SER A 126 9.94 0.16 9.35
N GLY A 127 8.93 -0.50 8.79
CA GLY A 127 7.83 0.18 8.11
C GLY A 127 6.68 -0.74 7.78
N LEU A 128 5.57 -0.13 7.37
CA LEU A 128 4.32 -0.78 7.03
C LEU A 128 4.06 -0.60 5.54
N ALA A 129 3.72 -1.67 4.83
CA ALA A 129 3.40 -1.65 3.41
C ALA A 129 1.94 -2.07 3.16
N LEU A 130 1.25 -1.37 2.27
CA LEU A 130 -0.04 -1.80 1.74
C LEU A 130 0.14 -2.63 0.46
N ASN A 131 1.10 -2.28 -0.40
CA ASN A 131 1.39 -3.03 -1.61
C ASN A 131 2.52 -4.04 -1.40
N ASP A 132 3.74 -3.56 -1.20
CA ASP A 132 4.92 -4.42 -1.24
C ASP A 132 6.12 -3.90 -0.46
N VAL A 133 6.99 -4.84 -0.13
CA VAL A 133 8.34 -4.63 0.38
C VAL A 133 9.29 -5.22 -0.65
N THR A 134 10.11 -4.38 -1.26
CA THR A 134 11.07 -4.76 -2.29
C THR A 134 12.49 -4.67 -1.75
N VAL A 135 13.27 -5.73 -1.88
CA VAL A 135 14.73 -5.70 -1.71
C VAL A 135 15.34 -5.78 -3.10
N ALA A 136 16.07 -4.75 -3.50
CA ALA A 136 16.64 -4.67 -4.84
C ALA A 136 18.09 -4.14 -4.80
N ARG A 137 18.80 -4.37 -5.89
CA ARG A 137 20.12 -3.79 -6.12
C ARG A 137 20.08 -2.27 -5.99
N GLY A 138 21.19 -1.68 -5.51
CA GLY A 138 21.33 -0.24 -5.41
C GLY A 138 21.59 0.44 -6.76
N GLN A 139 22.46 1.45 -6.75
CA GLN A 139 22.74 2.29 -7.93
C GLN A 139 23.46 1.57 -9.08
N PHE A 140 24.16 0.46 -8.81
CA PHE A 140 24.93 -0.25 -9.83
C PHE A 140 24.07 -1.29 -10.57
N VAL A 141 24.31 -1.44 -11.86
CA VAL A 141 23.64 -2.43 -12.73
C VAL A 141 24.28 -3.81 -12.51
N ARG A 142 24.23 -4.32 -11.25
CA ARG A 142 24.79 -5.62 -10.87
C ARG A 142 23.76 -6.34 -10.00
N SER A 143 23.39 -7.55 -10.42
CA SER A 143 22.47 -8.40 -9.65
C SER A 143 23.04 -8.73 -8.26
N ILE A 144 22.16 -8.92 -7.31
CA ILE A 144 22.48 -9.23 -5.92
C ILE A 144 22.10 -10.68 -5.59
N HIS A 145 22.74 -11.22 -4.54
CA HIS A 145 22.34 -12.50 -3.96
C HIS A 145 21.45 -12.25 -2.75
N VAL A 146 20.26 -12.83 -2.79
CA VAL A 146 19.29 -12.75 -1.70
C VAL A 146 18.89 -14.15 -1.27
N GLN A 147 19.27 -14.55 -0.06
CA GLN A 147 18.81 -15.77 0.55
C GLN A 147 17.39 -15.55 1.09
N VAL A 148 16.46 -16.34 0.62
CA VAL A 148 15.09 -16.37 1.13
C VAL A 148 14.94 -17.50 2.12
N THR A 149 14.38 -17.19 3.26
CA THR A 149 14.04 -18.15 4.33
C THR A 149 12.58 -17.94 4.71
N VAL A 150 11.84 -19.01 4.95
CA VAL A 150 10.43 -18.97 5.37
C VAL A 150 10.30 -19.74 6.69
N ASP A 151 9.82 -19.10 7.74
CA ASP A 151 9.69 -19.68 9.09
C ASP A 151 10.97 -20.37 9.58
N ASP A 152 12.11 -19.74 9.32
CA ASP A 152 13.47 -20.22 9.62
C ASP A 152 13.98 -21.38 8.73
N GLU A 153 13.17 -21.86 7.75
CA GLU A 153 13.61 -22.86 6.79
C GLU A 153 14.15 -22.20 5.51
N PRO A 154 15.40 -22.49 5.07
CA PRO A 154 15.93 -21.98 3.83
C PRO A 154 15.08 -22.45 2.62
N LEU A 155 14.60 -21.48 1.81
CA LEU A 155 13.82 -21.78 0.63
C LEU A 155 14.69 -21.76 -0.65
N ILE A 156 15.33 -20.61 -0.92
CA ILE A 156 16.07 -20.40 -2.16
C ILE A 156 17.08 -19.27 -2.02
N LEU A 157 18.21 -19.39 -2.69
CA LEU A 157 19.16 -18.30 -2.93
C LEU A 157 18.89 -17.72 -4.32
N TYR A 158 18.40 -16.49 -4.40
CA TYR A 158 18.24 -15.78 -5.66
C TYR A 158 19.53 -15.05 -6.05
N TRP A 159 19.89 -15.16 -7.32
CA TRP A 159 20.75 -14.21 -8.01
C TRP A 159 19.85 -13.40 -8.93
N ALA A 160 19.54 -12.14 -8.58
CA ALA A 160 18.50 -11.37 -9.24
C ALA A 160 18.75 -9.86 -9.11
N ASP A 161 17.97 -9.06 -9.81
CA ASP A 161 17.94 -7.61 -9.61
C ASP A 161 17.24 -7.25 -8.30
N GLY A 162 16.46 -8.17 -7.74
CA GLY A 162 15.79 -8.02 -6.46
C GLY A 162 14.71 -9.07 -6.22
N VAL A 163 14.03 -8.92 -5.10
CA VAL A 163 12.90 -9.77 -4.68
C VAL A 163 11.82 -8.87 -4.09
N ILE A 164 10.57 -9.12 -4.47
CA ILE A 164 9.39 -8.40 -3.98
C ILE A 164 8.60 -9.32 -3.07
N THR A 165 8.24 -8.84 -1.90
CA THR A 165 7.24 -9.46 -1.03
C THR A 165 5.99 -8.59 -1.06
N ALA A 166 4.89 -9.09 -1.60
CA ALA A 166 3.68 -8.30 -1.87
C ALA A 166 2.45 -8.85 -1.15
N THR A 167 1.52 -7.95 -0.81
CA THR A 167 0.15 -8.27 -0.42
C THR A 167 -0.70 -8.60 -1.65
N ALA A 168 -1.93 -9.07 -1.42
CA ALA A 168 -2.93 -9.19 -2.48
C ALA A 168 -3.23 -7.83 -3.16
N THR A 169 -3.23 -6.73 -2.41
CA THR A 169 -3.37 -5.37 -2.95
C THR A 169 -2.22 -5.03 -3.88
N GLY A 170 -0.98 -5.34 -3.49
CA GLY A 170 0.23 -5.12 -4.28
C GLY A 170 0.36 -6.00 -5.52
N SER A 171 -0.48 -7.05 -5.65
CA SER A 171 -0.50 -7.91 -6.84
C SER A 171 -0.87 -7.19 -8.13
N THR A 172 -1.41 -5.97 -8.06
CA THR A 172 -1.67 -5.09 -9.22
C THR A 172 -0.63 -3.98 -9.39
N ALA A 173 0.42 -3.95 -8.56
CA ALA A 173 1.49 -2.95 -8.54
C ALA A 173 2.79 -3.50 -9.14
N TYR A 174 3.93 -3.30 -8.48
CA TYR A 174 5.23 -3.71 -9.01
C TYR A 174 5.36 -5.22 -9.19
N ALA A 175 4.79 -6.02 -8.28
CA ALA A 175 4.75 -7.46 -8.41
C ALA A 175 4.12 -7.91 -9.74
N PHE A 176 3.05 -7.26 -10.21
CA PHE A 176 2.45 -7.54 -11.52
C PHE A 176 3.41 -7.27 -12.68
N SER A 177 4.14 -6.15 -12.63
CA SER A 177 5.03 -5.72 -13.70
C SER A 177 6.19 -6.69 -13.93
N VAL A 178 6.55 -7.51 -12.94
CA VAL A 178 7.59 -8.53 -13.01
C VAL A 178 7.06 -9.96 -13.14
N GLY A 179 5.76 -10.12 -13.47
CA GLY A 179 5.15 -11.41 -13.75
C GLY A 179 4.52 -12.13 -12.55
N GLY A 180 4.31 -11.42 -11.46
CA GLY A 180 3.55 -11.94 -10.31
C GLY A 180 2.09 -12.21 -10.62
N PRO A 181 1.42 -13.10 -9.88
CA PRO A 181 0.02 -13.45 -10.07
C PRO A 181 -0.90 -12.29 -9.66
N LEU A 182 -2.05 -12.15 -10.34
CA LEU A 182 -3.14 -11.30 -9.88
C LEU A 182 -3.92 -12.02 -8.78
N ILE A 183 -4.06 -11.37 -7.64
CA ILE A 183 -4.74 -11.89 -6.46
C ILE A 183 -5.93 -10.97 -6.13
N LEU A 184 -7.06 -11.56 -5.73
CA LEU A 184 -8.20 -10.77 -5.30
C LEU A 184 -7.82 -9.94 -4.05
N PRO A 185 -8.13 -8.66 -4.02
CA PRO A 185 -7.56 -7.73 -3.05
C PRO A 185 -7.95 -7.98 -1.59
N THR A 186 -8.98 -8.79 -1.34
CA THR A 186 -9.42 -9.21 0.00
C THR A 186 -8.69 -10.44 0.52
N ALA A 187 -7.89 -11.12 -0.33
CA ALA A 187 -7.05 -12.24 0.11
C ALA A 187 -5.95 -11.75 1.04
N GLN A 188 -5.50 -12.63 1.93
CA GLN A 188 -4.51 -12.28 2.96
C GLN A 188 -3.14 -12.92 2.72
N ASN A 189 -2.99 -13.67 1.64
CA ASN A 189 -1.75 -14.33 1.24
C ASN A 189 -0.62 -13.33 1.01
N ILE A 190 0.60 -13.80 1.27
CA ILE A 190 1.83 -13.08 0.95
C ILE A 190 2.41 -13.69 -0.32
N THR A 191 2.82 -12.86 -1.27
CA THR A 191 3.43 -13.29 -2.52
C THR A 191 4.88 -12.87 -2.56
N LEU A 192 5.78 -13.79 -2.96
CA LEU A 192 7.20 -13.51 -3.22
C LEU A 192 7.44 -13.61 -4.72
N VAL A 193 7.97 -12.55 -5.31
CA VAL A 193 8.23 -12.46 -6.75
C VAL A 193 9.66 -12.01 -6.99
N PRO A 194 10.49 -12.79 -7.71
CA PRO A 194 11.84 -12.35 -8.07
C PRO A 194 11.80 -11.31 -9.20
N ILE A 195 12.76 -10.39 -9.20
CA ILE A 195 12.97 -9.39 -10.24
C ILE A 195 14.12 -9.83 -11.11
N ALA A 196 13.88 -10.15 -12.39
CA ALA A 196 14.88 -10.58 -13.35
C ALA A 196 15.86 -11.62 -12.77
N PRO A 197 15.39 -12.78 -12.27
CA PRO A 197 16.26 -13.80 -11.69
C PRO A 197 17.18 -14.40 -12.76
N HIS A 198 18.46 -14.57 -12.42
CA HIS A 198 19.45 -15.15 -13.31
C HIS A 198 19.71 -16.62 -12.94
N LEU A 199 19.45 -17.54 -13.87
CA LEU A 199 19.59 -19.00 -13.68
C LEU A 199 18.96 -19.51 -12.35
N SER A 200 17.91 -18.84 -11.86
CA SER A 200 17.18 -19.15 -10.64
C SER A 200 15.70 -19.40 -10.96
N PHE A 201 14.94 -19.90 -9.99
CA PHE A 201 13.51 -20.18 -10.13
C PHE A 201 12.74 -18.86 -10.41
N PRO A 202 12.06 -18.74 -11.58
CA PRO A 202 11.50 -17.46 -12.01
C PRO A 202 10.06 -17.23 -11.55
N ASN A 203 9.38 -18.26 -11.05
CA ASN A 203 7.96 -18.14 -10.71
C ASN A 203 7.79 -17.54 -9.31
N ALA A 204 6.64 -16.93 -9.11
CA ALA A 204 6.25 -16.42 -7.80
C ALA A 204 5.88 -17.57 -6.86
N PHE A 205 6.16 -17.38 -5.57
CA PHE A 205 5.61 -18.19 -4.48
C PHE A 205 4.42 -17.46 -3.86
N VAL A 206 3.42 -18.20 -3.42
CA VAL A 206 2.28 -17.69 -2.65
C VAL A 206 2.29 -18.41 -1.31
N PHE A 207 2.37 -17.65 -0.25
CA PHE A 207 2.48 -18.14 1.13
C PHE A 207 1.20 -17.88 1.92
N ASP A 208 1.01 -18.67 2.96
CA ASP A 208 -0.04 -18.43 3.94
C ASP A 208 0.20 -17.11 4.69
N PRO A 209 -0.88 -16.46 5.15
CA PRO A 209 -0.78 -15.14 5.79
C PRO A 209 0.04 -15.12 7.08
N ASP A 210 0.22 -16.25 7.74
CA ASP A 210 0.92 -16.32 9.03
C ASP A 210 2.42 -16.63 8.88
N GLN A 211 2.90 -16.90 7.65
CA GLN A 211 4.31 -17.18 7.40
C GLN A 211 5.16 -15.91 7.45
N ARG A 212 6.36 -16.06 8.01
CA ARG A 212 7.38 -15.01 8.03
C ARG A 212 8.40 -15.26 6.92
N ILE A 213 8.63 -14.25 6.10
CA ILE A 213 9.61 -14.27 5.02
C ILE A 213 10.83 -13.45 5.45
N THR A 214 11.99 -14.03 5.41
CA THR A 214 13.27 -13.37 5.68
C THR A 214 14.10 -13.30 4.40
N LEU A 215 14.52 -12.10 4.03
CA LEU A 215 15.38 -11.82 2.89
C LEU A 215 16.75 -11.38 3.41
N GLU A 216 17.75 -12.25 3.35
CA GLU A 216 19.12 -11.94 3.74
C GLU A 216 19.94 -11.54 2.51
N VAL A 217 20.42 -10.31 2.51
CA VAL A 217 21.24 -9.75 1.42
C VAL A 217 22.69 -10.14 1.63
N GLN A 218 23.30 -10.75 0.60
CA GLN A 218 24.70 -11.20 0.68
C GLN A 218 25.67 -10.24 0.01
N ASP A 219 25.18 -9.35 -0.85
CA ASP A 219 26.01 -8.40 -1.61
C ASP A 219 25.58 -6.96 -1.34
N GLU A 220 26.52 -6.02 -1.57
CA GLU A 220 26.29 -4.57 -1.57
C GLU A 220 26.53 -3.99 -2.97
N PRO A 221 25.91 -2.84 -3.30
CA PRO A 221 24.87 -2.12 -2.58
C PRO A 221 23.47 -2.69 -2.88
N ALA A 222 22.64 -2.77 -1.85
CA ALA A 222 21.23 -3.11 -1.97
C ALA A 222 20.36 -2.08 -1.25
N ARG A 223 19.07 -2.05 -1.56
CA ARG A 223 18.08 -1.16 -0.92
C ARG A 223 16.81 -1.93 -0.62
N ILE A 224 16.19 -1.60 0.49
CA ILE A 224 14.80 -1.93 0.75
C ILE A 224 13.92 -0.74 0.36
N SER A 225 12.81 -1.01 -0.31
CA SER A 225 11.77 -0.04 -0.62
C SER A 225 10.42 -0.54 -0.12
N ILE A 226 9.67 0.31 0.57
CA ILE A 226 8.35 0.02 1.12
C ILE A 226 7.33 0.85 0.34
N ASP A 227 6.43 0.19 -0.38
CA ASP A 227 5.43 0.81 -1.27
C ASP A 227 6.04 1.77 -2.31
N GLY A 228 7.34 1.66 -2.65
CA GLY A 228 8.03 2.61 -3.52
C GLY A 228 8.16 4.03 -2.95
N GLN A 229 7.96 4.22 -1.63
CA GLN A 229 7.89 5.56 -1.01
C GLN A 229 8.86 5.75 0.17
N VAL A 230 9.24 4.70 0.84
CA VAL A 230 10.19 4.73 1.96
C VAL A 230 11.33 3.80 1.63
N GLU A 231 12.56 4.29 1.72
CA GLU A 231 13.74 3.52 1.32
C GLU A 231 14.82 3.55 2.39
N PHE A 232 15.54 2.44 2.53
CA PHE A 232 16.71 2.32 3.39
C PHE A 232 17.83 1.57 2.66
N ASP A 233 19.09 1.92 2.98
CA ASP A 233 20.25 1.20 2.48
C ASP A 233 20.44 -0.11 3.27
N VAL A 234 20.65 -1.18 2.52
CA VAL A 234 20.87 -2.54 3.02
C VAL A 234 22.31 -2.93 2.76
N LYS A 235 22.96 -3.52 3.77
CA LYS A 235 24.34 -4.02 3.72
C LYS A 235 24.38 -5.53 3.62
N ALA A 236 25.50 -6.07 3.16
CA ALA A 236 25.72 -7.52 3.19
C ALA A 236 25.58 -8.06 4.63
N GLY A 237 24.83 -9.16 4.78
CA GLY A 237 24.50 -9.77 6.07
C GLY A 237 23.29 -9.14 6.79
N ASP A 238 22.73 -8.04 6.28
CA ASP A 238 21.46 -7.53 6.79
C ASP A 238 20.30 -8.45 6.38
N ARG A 239 19.29 -8.52 7.25
CA ARG A 239 18.07 -9.28 7.02
C ARG A 239 16.86 -8.36 6.99
N VAL A 240 16.00 -8.57 6.02
CA VAL A 240 14.68 -7.93 5.95
C VAL A 240 13.64 -8.99 6.32
N GLU A 241 13.05 -8.84 7.49
CA GLU A 241 11.96 -9.70 7.95
C GLU A 241 10.63 -9.10 7.52
N VAL A 242 9.82 -9.88 6.81
CA VAL A 242 8.51 -9.46 6.32
C VAL A 242 7.45 -10.44 6.80
N ARG A 243 6.37 -9.91 7.35
CA ARG A 243 5.21 -10.69 7.79
C ARG A 243 3.93 -9.89 7.60
N ARG A 244 2.79 -10.56 7.61
CA ARG A 244 1.51 -9.87 7.67
C ARG A 244 1.42 -9.04 8.94
N SER A 245 1.02 -7.77 8.78
CA SER A 245 0.80 -6.86 9.91
C SER A 245 -0.49 -7.18 10.65
N SER A 246 -0.53 -6.87 11.93
CA SER A 246 -1.77 -6.80 12.70
C SER A 246 -2.65 -5.62 12.31
N SER A 247 -2.06 -4.59 11.68
CA SER A 247 -2.80 -3.46 11.12
C SER A 247 -3.41 -3.84 9.77
N VAL A 248 -4.66 -3.42 9.55
CA VAL A 248 -5.36 -3.58 8.27
C VAL A 248 -5.81 -2.22 7.76
N ALA A 249 -5.65 -1.98 6.47
CA ALA A 249 -6.19 -0.77 5.86
C ALA A 249 -7.68 -0.99 5.55
N LYS A 250 -8.54 -0.15 6.13
CA LYS A 250 -10.00 -0.19 6.00
C LYS A 250 -10.43 0.74 4.87
N LEU A 251 -10.76 0.20 3.70
CA LEU A 251 -11.22 0.99 2.57
C LEU A 251 -12.75 1.06 2.58
N VAL A 252 -13.30 2.26 2.60
CA VAL A 252 -14.75 2.47 2.50
C VAL A 252 -15.19 2.21 1.06
N ARG A 253 -16.22 1.38 0.88
CA ARG A 253 -16.84 1.07 -0.41
C ARG A 253 -18.30 1.49 -0.37
N THR A 254 -18.68 2.47 -1.17
CA THR A 254 -20.06 2.91 -1.33
C THR A 254 -20.66 2.36 -2.63
N ALA A 255 -21.91 2.65 -2.90
CA ALA A 255 -22.57 2.26 -4.17
C ALA A 255 -21.86 2.82 -5.42
N HIS A 256 -21.04 3.86 -5.26
CA HIS A 256 -20.23 4.46 -6.33
C HIS A 256 -18.91 3.72 -6.60
N ALA A 257 -18.52 2.77 -5.73
CA ALA A 257 -17.29 2.02 -5.88
C ALA A 257 -17.37 1.05 -7.06
N ARG A 258 -16.43 1.16 -7.99
CA ARG A 258 -16.35 0.21 -9.12
C ARG A 258 -15.87 -1.16 -8.64
N PRO A 259 -16.46 -2.26 -9.16
CA PRO A 259 -15.97 -3.61 -8.86
C PRO A 259 -14.53 -3.81 -9.30
N PHE A 260 -13.74 -4.55 -8.51
CA PHE A 260 -12.32 -4.79 -8.81
C PHE A 260 -12.07 -5.35 -10.21
N LEU A 261 -12.88 -6.33 -10.65
CA LEU A 261 -12.73 -6.93 -11.99
C LEU A 261 -13.02 -5.93 -13.12
N SER A 262 -13.88 -4.93 -12.90
CA SER A 262 -14.10 -3.84 -13.86
C SER A 262 -12.87 -2.96 -13.98
N LEU A 263 -12.29 -2.58 -12.85
CA LEU A 263 -11.02 -1.82 -12.81
C LEU A 263 -9.87 -2.58 -13.46
N LEU A 264 -9.78 -3.89 -13.21
CA LEU A 264 -8.78 -4.77 -13.80
C LEU A 264 -8.87 -4.77 -15.34
N ARG A 265 -10.09 -4.98 -15.87
CA ARG A 265 -10.31 -4.96 -17.33
C ARG A 265 -9.91 -3.63 -17.94
N GLN A 266 -10.36 -2.53 -17.35
CA GLN A 266 -10.09 -1.19 -17.86
C GLN A 266 -8.60 -0.85 -17.83
N LYS A 267 -7.91 -1.16 -16.73
CA LYS A 267 -6.54 -0.69 -16.49
C LYS A 267 -5.46 -1.63 -17.02
N ILE A 268 -5.65 -2.91 -16.88
CA ILE A 268 -4.64 -3.93 -17.21
C ILE A 268 -4.93 -4.53 -18.58
N LEU A 269 -6.16 -4.93 -18.82
CA LEU A 269 -6.55 -5.55 -20.10
C LEU A 269 -6.86 -4.50 -21.18
N LYS A 270 -6.94 -3.21 -20.80
CA LYS A 270 -7.21 -2.08 -21.70
C LYS A 270 -8.52 -2.23 -22.49
N GLU A 271 -9.50 -2.93 -21.94
CA GLU A 271 -10.83 -3.02 -22.53
C GLU A 271 -11.58 -1.71 -22.28
N PRO A 272 -12.29 -1.15 -23.30
CA PRO A 272 -13.13 0.05 -23.11
C PRO A 272 -14.29 -0.27 -22.16
N GLU A 273 -14.75 0.75 -21.44
CA GLU A 273 -16.02 0.65 -20.68
C GLU A 273 -17.18 0.41 -21.65
N LYS A 274 -18.02 -0.59 -21.37
CA LYS A 274 -19.27 -0.84 -22.10
C LYS A 274 -20.40 0.03 -21.56
#